data_2e13b63a756e6053299078098586d6d8
#
_entry.id   2e13b63a756e6053299078098586d6d8
#
_cell.length_a   1.000
_cell.length_b   1.000
_cell.length_c   1.000
_cell.angle_alpha   90.00
_cell.angle_beta   90.00
_cell.angle_gamma   90.00
#
_symmetry.space_group_name_H-M   'P 1'
#
loop_
_entity.id
_entity.type
_entity.pdbx_description
1 polymer ?
#
loop_
_entity_poly.entity_id
_entity_poly.type
_entity_poly.pdbx_seq_one_letter_code
_entity_poly.pdbx_strand_id
1 'polypeptide(L)'
;MSKKPFHLILAHIVRIVSVPPVMVGALLVLLFTLRDDVFATPVEFMVSLGGLTVLPVLAYPVSAMIPALRKKGREGQRSLAMYFSTVGYVGVFVYGLIAQVGTGLMHIYAGYLFSVVIILVGNKVFKVRISGHACSVSGPLVYSGYFLGVWGIIVGVVCWGAILWASLVMKRHTFREFIFGTLTCLFSFTVGWLIFH
;
A
#
# COMPACT_ATOMS: atom_id res chain seq x y z
N MET A 1 8.79 31.98 -17.80
CA MET A 1 8.53 30.71 -17.10
C MET A 1 7.89 29.74 -18.09
N SER A 2 8.62 28.70 -18.52
CA SER A 2 8.07 27.68 -19.44
C SER A 2 6.96 26.90 -18.74
N LYS A 3 5.77 26.88 -19.32
CA LYS A 3 4.63 26.10 -18.82
C LYS A 3 5.02 24.62 -18.84
N LYS A 4 4.93 23.95 -17.69
CA LYS A 4 5.16 22.49 -17.65
C LYS A 4 4.19 21.81 -18.64
N PRO A 5 4.65 20.85 -19.44
CA PRO A 5 3.79 20.17 -20.41
C PRO A 5 2.67 19.43 -19.68
N PHE A 6 1.49 19.42 -20.29
CA PHE A 6 0.23 18.91 -19.69
C PHE A 6 0.36 17.49 -19.15
N HIS A 7 1.07 16.59 -19.86
CA HIS A 7 1.28 15.21 -19.41
C HIS A 7 2.05 15.12 -18.08
N LEU A 8 2.99 16.07 -17.79
CA LEU A 8 3.70 16.10 -16.52
C LEU A 8 2.79 16.58 -15.37
N ILE A 9 1.87 17.50 -15.65
CA ILE A 9 0.87 17.94 -14.67
C ILE A 9 -0.05 16.79 -14.31
N LEU A 10 -0.58 16.09 -15.32
CA LEU A 10 -1.45 14.92 -15.14
C LEU A 10 -0.74 13.80 -14.37
N ALA A 11 0.51 13.47 -14.73
CA ALA A 11 1.30 12.47 -14.00
C ALA A 11 1.52 12.87 -12.53
N HIS A 12 1.66 14.17 -12.25
CA HIS A 12 1.80 14.67 -10.89
C HIS A 12 0.51 14.51 -10.07
N ILE A 13 -0.64 14.81 -10.68
CA ILE A 13 -1.96 14.63 -10.06
C ILE A 13 -2.20 13.15 -9.74
N VAL A 14 -2.03 12.26 -10.73
CA VAL A 14 -2.17 10.81 -10.54
C VAL A 14 -1.31 10.33 -9.36
N ARG A 15 -0.08 10.81 -9.27
CA ARG A 15 0.84 10.43 -8.21
C ARG A 15 0.42 10.94 -6.83
N ILE A 16 -0.16 12.14 -6.73
CA ILE A 16 -0.64 12.68 -5.45
C ILE A 16 -1.82 11.87 -4.95
N VAL A 17 -2.77 11.56 -5.84
CA VAL A 17 -3.97 10.79 -5.48
C VAL A 17 -3.63 9.33 -5.18
N SER A 18 -2.62 8.77 -5.84
CA SER A 18 -2.19 7.38 -5.63
C SER A 18 -1.13 7.20 -4.55
N VAL A 19 -1.04 8.11 -3.58
CA VAL A 19 -0.19 7.87 -2.40
C VAL A 19 -0.69 6.63 -1.65
N PRO A 20 0.20 5.66 -1.34
CA PRO A 20 -0.21 4.37 -0.79
C PRO A 20 -1.22 4.42 0.35
N PRO A 21 -1.04 5.22 1.40
CA PRO A 21 -2.03 5.28 2.47
C PRO A 21 -3.41 5.79 2.03
N VAL A 22 -3.47 6.69 1.03
CA VAL A 22 -4.75 7.16 0.48
C VAL A 22 -5.48 6.02 -0.24
N MET A 23 -4.76 5.24 -1.03
CA MET A 23 -5.33 4.09 -1.75
C MET A 23 -5.82 3.00 -0.79
N VAL A 24 -5.04 2.73 0.27
CA VAL A 24 -5.42 1.76 1.31
C VAL A 24 -6.65 2.26 2.08
N GLY A 25 -6.65 3.52 2.49
CA GLY A 25 -7.80 4.12 3.16
C GLY A 25 -9.07 4.08 2.31
N ALA A 26 -8.95 4.39 1.01
CA ALA A 26 -10.08 4.30 0.08
C ALA A 26 -10.61 2.86 -0.04
N LEU A 27 -9.72 1.85 -0.14
CA LEU A 27 -10.14 0.44 -0.11
C LEU A 27 -10.91 0.12 1.17
N LEU A 28 -10.35 0.45 2.35
CA LEU A 28 -11.00 0.14 3.63
C LEU A 28 -12.39 0.79 3.76
N VAL A 29 -12.52 2.06 3.33
CA VAL A 29 -13.82 2.76 3.30
C VAL A 29 -14.78 2.08 2.34
N LEU A 30 -14.35 1.72 1.13
CA LEU A 30 -15.19 1.01 0.16
C LEU A 30 -15.65 -0.34 0.71
N LEU A 31 -14.77 -1.11 1.34
CA LEU A 31 -15.14 -2.38 1.95
C LEU A 31 -16.09 -2.20 3.12
N PHE A 32 -15.87 -1.20 3.98
CA PHE A 32 -16.76 -0.92 5.11
C PHE A 32 -18.18 -0.48 4.67
N THR A 33 -18.29 0.17 3.49
CA THR A 33 -19.57 0.67 2.98
C THR A 33 -20.30 -0.31 2.07
N LEU A 34 -19.59 -1.24 1.42
CA LEU A 34 -20.15 -2.09 0.38
C LEU A 34 -20.12 -3.58 0.73
N ARG A 35 -19.45 -3.98 1.83
CA ARG A 35 -19.22 -5.37 2.20
C ARG A 35 -19.37 -5.57 3.69
N ASP A 36 -20.59 -5.96 4.11
CA ASP A 36 -20.92 -6.20 5.53
C ASP A 36 -20.19 -7.42 6.13
N ASP A 37 -19.61 -8.27 5.27
CA ASP A 37 -18.92 -9.51 5.66
C ASP A 37 -17.42 -9.32 5.96
N VAL A 38 -16.84 -8.13 5.72
CA VAL A 38 -15.40 -7.89 5.92
C VAL A 38 -15.11 -7.39 7.34
N PHE A 39 -15.92 -6.49 7.85
CA PHE A 39 -15.77 -5.93 9.19
C PHE A 39 -16.96 -6.31 10.05
N ALA A 40 -16.74 -7.11 11.09
CA ALA A 40 -17.79 -7.46 12.03
C ALA A 40 -18.18 -6.30 12.96
N THR A 41 -17.24 -5.38 13.20
CA THR A 41 -17.44 -4.25 14.11
C THR A 41 -16.80 -2.96 13.58
N PRO A 42 -17.32 -1.77 13.93
CA PRO A 42 -16.66 -0.50 13.64
C PRO A 42 -15.25 -0.40 14.24
N VAL A 43 -14.97 -1.13 15.32
CA VAL A 43 -13.64 -1.16 15.96
C VAL A 43 -12.62 -1.81 15.01
N GLU A 44 -12.96 -2.89 14.33
CA GLU A 44 -12.09 -3.53 13.34
C GLU A 44 -11.74 -2.58 12.20
N PHE A 45 -12.73 -1.82 11.70
CA PHE A 45 -12.48 -0.78 10.71
C PHE A 45 -11.53 0.30 11.21
N MET A 46 -11.75 0.82 12.42
CA MET A 46 -10.91 1.88 13.00
C MET A 46 -9.48 1.40 13.25
N VAL A 47 -9.29 0.18 13.73
CA VAL A 47 -7.96 -0.44 13.92
C VAL A 47 -7.27 -0.62 12.57
N SER A 48 -7.99 -1.13 11.56
CA SER A 48 -7.46 -1.27 10.20
C SER A 48 -7.02 0.07 9.63
N LEU A 49 -7.87 1.08 9.73
CA LEU A 49 -7.57 2.43 9.25
C LEU A 49 -6.36 3.03 9.99
N GLY A 50 -6.30 2.85 11.30
CA GLY A 50 -5.18 3.28 12.15
C GLY A 50 -3.85 2.67 11.72
N GLY A 51 -3.79 1.34 11.64
CA GLY A 51 -2.56 0.61 11.37
C GLY A 51 -2.12 0.61 9.91
N LEU A 52 -3.07 0.46 8.96
CA LEU A 52 -2.73 0.38 7.54
C LEU A 52 -2.64 1.74 6.84
N THR A 53 -3.23 2.80 7.41
CA THR A 53 -3.32 4.12 6.75
C THR A 53 -2.73 5.23 7.60
N VAL A 54 -3.27 5.46 8.80
CA VAL A 54 -2.90 6.62 9.62
C VAL A 54 -1.44 6.52 10.08
N LEU A 55 -1.05 5.39 10.65
CA LEU A 55 0.32 5.21 11.14
C LEU A 55 1.38 5.38 10.03
N PRO A 56 1.26 4.78 8.84
CA PRO A 56 2.14 5.08 7.72
C PRO A 56 2.18 6.56 7.29
N VAL A 57 1.03 7.27 7.33
CA VAL A 57 0.96 8.71 7.00
C VAL A 57 1.73 9.54 8.02
N LEU A 58 1.66 9.20 9.29
CA LEU A 58 2.36 9.94 10.35
C LEU A 58 3.88 9.96 10.15
N ALA A 59 4.44 9.03 9.40
CA ALA A 59 5.86 9.06 9.06
C ALA A 59 6.30 10.35 8.33
N TYR A 60 5.41 10.97 7.55
CA TYR A 60 5.73 12.17 6.78
C TYR A 60 5.95 13.40 7.69
N PRO A 61 4.99 13.81 8.54
CA PRO A 61 5.21 14.91 9.47
C PRO A 61 6.31 14.60 10.49
N VAL A 62 6.38 13.37 11.02
CA VAL A 62 7.41 12.99 11.98
C VAL A 62 8.82 13.07 11.38
N SER A 63 8.99 12.64 10.12
CA SER A 63 10.30 12.75 9.44
C SER A 63 10.76 14.21 9.24
N ALA A 64 9.81 15.13 9.09
CA ALA A 64 10.10 16.56 8.97
C ALA A 64 10.52 17.19 10.31
N MET A 65 10.07 16.62 11.43
CA MET A 65 10.39 17.10 12.78
C MET A 65 11.75 16.60 13.28
N ILE A 66 12.24 15.46 12.76
CA ILE A 66 13.52 14.87 13.19
C ILE A 66 14.65 15.43 12.30
N PRO A 67 15.58 16.24 12.86
CA PRO A 67 16.64 16.92 12.07
C PRO A 67 17.52 15.95 11.25
N ALA A 68 17.83 14.78 11.83
CA ALA A 68 18.65 13.76 11.15
C ALA A 68 17.96 13.16 9.93
N LEU A 69 16.64 12.97 9.96
CA LEU A 69 15.87 12.46 8.85
C LEU A 69 15.58 13.56 7.82
N ARG A 70 15.34 14.78 8.29
CA ARG A 70 15.17 15.94 7.42
C ARG A 70 16.40 16.21 6.56
N LYS A 71 17.61 16.06 7.11
CA LYS A 71 18.88 16.16 6.37
C LYS A 71 19.01 15.11 5.26
N LYS A 72 18.49 13.90 5.47
CA LYS A 72 18.45 12.82 4.47
C LYS A 72 17.35 13.01 3.40
N GLY A 73 16.50 14.02 3.56
CA GLY A 73 15.44 14.34 2.62
C GLY A 73 14.49 13.15 2.37
N ARG A 74 14.30 12.79 1.09
CA ARG A 74 13.40 11.70 0.69
C ARG A 74 13.80 10.32 1.20
N GLU A 75 15.08 10.07 1.37
CA GLU A 75 15.56 8.77 1.86
C GLU A 75 15.19 8.57 3.33
N GLY A 76 15.37 9.59 4.17
CA GLY A 76 14.94 9.57 5.56
C GLY A 76 13.44 9.38 5.69
N GLN A 77 12.66 10.09 4.86
CA GLN A 77 11.21 9.99 4.80
C GLN A 77 10.72 8.57 4.42
N ARG A 78 11.33 7.97 3.39
CA ARG A 78 11.02 6.60 2.95
C ARG A 78 11.40 5.55 4.00
N SER A 79 12.55 5.74 4.66
CA SER A 79 12.98 4.83 5.71
C SER A 79 12.00 4.84 6.89
N LEU A 80 11.59 6.02 7.36
CA LEU A 80 10.63 6.14 8.46
C LEU A 80 9.26 5.60 8.07
N ALA A 81 8.79 5.89 6.84
CA ALA A 81 7.52 5.35 6.34
C ALA A 81 7.54 3.81 6.30
N MET A 82 8.65 3.19 5.93
CA MET A 82 8.80 1.74 5.97
C MET A 82 8.70 1.20 7.41
N TYR A 83 9.33 1.86 8.39
CA TYR A 83 9.24 1.47 9.80
C TYR A 83 7.80 1.57 10.32
N PHE A 84 7.12 2.68 10.07
CA PHE A 84 5.76 2.90 10.52
C PHE A 84 4.78 1.93 9.84
N SER A 85 4.96 1.65 8.55
CA SER A 85 4.18 0.62 7.86
C SER A 85 4.43 -0.76 8.48
N THR A 86 5.68 -1.12 8.76
CA THR A 86 5.98 -2.42 9.38
C THR A 86 5.32 -2.55 10.75
N VAL A 87 5.45 -1.53 11.61
CA VAL A 87 4.81 -1.53 12.93
C VAL A 87 3.29 -1.61 12.82
N GLY A 88 2.69 -0.83 11.91
CA GLY A 88 1.25 -0.85 11.67
C GLY A 88 0.76 -2.21 11.19
N TYR A 89 1.45 -2.81 10.22
CA TYR A 89 1.05 -4.10 9.63
C TYR A 89 1.22 -5.26 10.61
N VAL A 90 2.29 -5.27 11.41
CA VAL A 90 2.45 -6.23 12.51
C VAL A 90 1.35 -6.02 13.56
N GLY A 91 1.06 -4.76 13.92
CA GLY A 91 0.05 -4.43 14.92
C GLY A 91 -1.34 -4.90 14.54
N VAL A 92 -1.80 -4.62 13.30
CA VAL A 92 -3.13 -5.09 12.84
C VAL A 92 -3.18 -6.60 12.68
N PHE A 93 -2.08 -7.24 12.26
CA PHE A 93 -2.02 -8.69 12.14
C PHE A 93 -2.14 -9.37 13.51
N VAL A 94 -1.40 -8.89 14.52
CA VAL A 94 -1.48 -9.39 15.89
C VAL A 94 -2.88 -9.13 16.48
N TYR A 95 -3.42 -7.93 16.27
CA TYR A 95 -4.80 -7.63 16.64
C TYR A 95 -5.78 -8.62 16.01
N GLY A 96 -5.65 -8.91 14.71
CA GLY A 96 -6.51 -9.84 13.99
C GLY A 96 -6.49 -11.26 14.59
N LEU A 97 -5.31 -11.73 15.02
CA LEU A 97 -5.16 -13.03 15.70
C LEU A 97 -5.84 -13.03 17.08
N ILE A 98 -5.66 -11.96 17.87
CA ILE A 98 -6.21 -11.87 19.23
C ILE A 98 -7.73 -11.67 19.20
N ALA A 99 -8.21 -10.77 18.32
CA ALA A 99 -9.61 -10.46 18.19
C ALA A 99 -10.40 -11.51 17.35
N GLN A 100 -9.70 -12.47 16.75
CA GLN A 100 -10.28 -13.50 15.87
C GLN A 100 -11.16 -12.91 14.77
N VAL A 101 -10.65 -11.87 14.09
CA VAL A 101 -11.36 -11.20 12.98
C VAL A 101 -11.70 -12.18 11.85
N GLY A 102 -12.69 -11.83 11.05
CA GLY A 102 -13.12 -12.65 9.91
C GLY A 102 -11.98 -12.94 8.92
N THR A 103 -12.08 -14.08 8.20
CA THR A 103 -11.04 -14.55 7.28
C THR A 103 -10.70 -13.52 6.21
N GLY A 104 -11.68 -12.80 5.68
CA GLY A 104 -11.47 -11.75 4.68
C GLY A 104 -10.58 -10.60 5.20
N LEU A 105 -10.84 -10.14 6.43
CA LEU A 105 -10.03 -9.09 7.06
C LEU A 105 -8.63 -9.61 7.43
N MET A 106 -8.55 -10.84 7.94
CA MET A 106 -7.27 -11.48 8.26
C MET A 106 -6.40 -11.67 7.01
N HIS A 107 -7.00 -12.01 5.86
CA HIS A 107 -6.33 -12.07 4.58
C HIS A 107 -5.71 -10.72 4.18
N ILE A 108 -6.43 -9.61 4.38
CA ILE A 108 -5.89 -8.25 4.14
C ILE A 108 -4.66 -8.01 5.03
N TYR A 109 -4.76 -8.27 6.33
CA TYR A 109 -3.66 -8.06 7.27
C TYR A 109 -2.42 -8.89 6.93
N ALA A 110 -2.63 -10.16 6.61
CA ALA A 110 -1.55 -11.06 6.20
C ALA A 110 -0.87 -10.59 4.91
N GLY A 111 -1.64 -10.20 3.89
CA GLY A 111 -1.10 -9.73 2.63
C GLY A 111 -0.23 -8.48 2.79
N TYR A 112 -0.63 -7.51 3.63
CA TYR A 112 0.20 -6.33 3.92
C TYR A 112 1.44 -6.71 4.73
N LEU A 113 1.32 -7.59 5.72
CA LEU A 113 2.46 -8.05 6.52
C LEU A 113 3.48 -8.79 5.64
N PHE A 114 3.03 -9.77 4.85
CA PHE A 114 3.93 -10.53 3.98
C PHE A 114 4.61 -9.64 2.94
N SER A 115 3.88 -8.68 2.38
CA SER A 115 4.45 -7.76 1.40
C SER A 115 5.57 -6.89 1.98
N VAL A 116 5.42 -6.38 3.20
CA VAL A 116 6.49 -5.58 3.83
C VAL A 116 7.69 -6.45 4.18
N VAL A 117 7.48 -7.69 4.64
CA VAL A 117 8.57 -8.63 4.93
C VAL A 117 9.35 -8.97 3.65
N ILE A 118 8.66 -9.30 2.54
CA ILE A 118 9.31 -9.60 1.26
C ILE A 118 10.09 -8.39 0.73
N ILE A 119 9.54 -7.18 0.82
CA ILE A 119 10.24 -5.96 0.41
C ILE A 119 11.49 -5.74 1.26
N LEU A 120 11.41 -5.92 2.57
CA LEU A 120 12.56 -5.75 3.47
C LEU A 120 13.65 -6.77 3.18
N VAL A 121 13.29 -8.05 3.03
CA VAL A 121 14.23 -9.12 2.71
C VAL A 121 14.81 -8.93 1.31
N GLY A 122 13.98 -8.69 0.30
CA GLY A 122 14.40 -8.46 -1.07
C GLY A 122 15.39 -7.31 -1.20
N ASN A 123 15.06 -6.16 -0.59
CA ASN A 123 15.90 -4.96 -0.70
C ASN A 123 17.18 -5.04 0.16
N LYS A 124 17.13 -5.63 1.36
CA LYS A 124 18.26 -5.63 2.29
C LYS A 124 19.16 -6.85 2.14
N VAL A 125 18.57 -8.06 1.96
CA VAL A 125 19.30 -9.32 1.89
C VAL A 125 19.72 -9.61 0.45
N PHE A 126 18.76 -9.67 -0.46
CA PHE A 126 19.01 -10.02 -1.86
C PHE A 126 19.47 -8.82 -2.72
N LYS A 127 19.45 -7.60 -2.17
CA LYS A 127 19.81 -6.34 -2.87
C LYS A 127 19.03 -6.14 -4.18
N VAL A 128 17.84 -6.74 -4.29
CA VAL A 128 16.93 -6.54 -5.41
C VAL A 128 16.06 -5.32 -5.12
N ARG A 129 16.08 -4.32 -6.00
CA ARG A 129 15.26 -3.11 -5.83
C ARG A 129 13.80 -3.39 -6.12
N ILE A 130 13.03 -3.65 -5.07
CA ILE A 130 11.57 -3.82 -5.10
C ILE A 130 10.94 -2.47 -4.74
N SER A 131 10.01 -2.00 -5.57
CA SER A 131 9.28 -0.76 -5.30
C SER A 131 8.20 -0.96 -4.25
N GLY A 132 8.44 -0.48 -3.02
CA GLY A 132 7.40 -0.47 -1.98
C GLY A 132 6.18 0.36 -2.37
N HIS A 133 6.35 1.45 -3.12
CA HIS A 133 5.23 2.23 -3.65
C HIS A 133 4.35 1.39 -4.60
N ALA A 134 4.96 0.71 -5.57
CA ALA A 134 4.22 -0.14 -6.51
C ALA A 134 3.48 -1.27 -5.80
N CYS A 135 4.14 -1.94 -4.83
CA CYS A 135 3.51 -2.98 -4.03
C CYS A 135 2.30 -2.45 -3.26
N SER A 136 2.48 -1.32 -2.54
CA SER A 136 1.42 -0.76 -1.70
C SER A 136 0.25 -0.15 -2.47
N VAL A 137 0.44 0.28 -3.73
CA VAL A 137 -0.67 0.71 -4.60
C VAL A 137 -1.37 -0.48 -5.25
N SER A 138 -0.62 -1.55 -5.57
CA SER A 138 -1.21 -2.77 -6.15
C SER A 138 -2.13 -3.48 -5.15
N GLY A 139 -1.84 -3.41 -3.86
CA GLY A 139 -2.65 -4.04 -2.81
C GLY A 139 -4.12 -3.65 -2.87
N PRO A 140 -4.48 -2.36 -2.72
CA PRO A 140 -5.87 -1.91 -2.83
C PRO A 140 -6.56 -2.32 -4.13
N LEU A 141 -5.82 -2.33 -5.24
CA LEU A 141 -6.38 -2.70 -6.54
C LEU A 141 -6.67 -4.20 -6.65
N VAL A 142 -5.78 -5.05 -6.13
CA VAL A 142 -5.97 -6.51 -6.09
C VAL A 142 -7.12 -6.87 -5.15
N TYR A 143 -7.14 -6.29 -3.95
CA TYR A 143 -8.24 -6.53 -2.99
C TYR A 143 -9.57 -5.98 -3.46
N SER A 144 -9.61 -4.84 -4.18
CA SER A 144 -10.85 -4.37 -4.79
C SER A 144 -11.38 -5.36 -5.83
N GLY A 145 -10.50 -5.94 -6.65
CA GLY A 145 -10.88 -7.01 -7.59
C GLY A 145 -11.44 -8.25 -6.89
N TYR A 146 -10.81 -8.65 -5.80
CA TYR A 146 -11.23 -9.81 -5.02
C TYR A 146 -12.59 -9.62 -4.32
N PHE A 147 -12.77 -8.50 -3.63
CA PHE A 147 -13.99 -8.25 -2.86
C PHE A 147 -15.15 -7.66 -3.68
N LEU A 148 -14.87 -6.86 -4.71
CA LEU A 148 -15.88 -6.14 -5.49
C LEU A 148 -16.10 -6.76 -6.89
N GLY A 149 -15.42 -7.87 -7.19
CA GLY A 149 -15.61 -8.62 -8.42
C GLY A 149 -15.15 -7.85 -9.68
N VAL A 150 -15.87 -8.05 -10.78
CA VAL A 150 -15.49 -7.55 -12.11
C VAL A 150 -15.28 -6.03 -12.15
N TRP A 151 -16.09 -5.26 -11.45
CA TRP A 151 -15.95 -3.80 -11.38
C TRP A 151 -14.67 -3.40 -10.66
N GLY A 152 -14.34 -4.07 -9.56
CA GLY A 152 -13.07 -3.88 -8.85
C GLY A 152 -11.87 -4.21 -9.73
N ILE A 153 -11.95 -5.27 -10.55
CA ILE A 153 -10.89 -5.64 -11.51
C ILE A 153 -10.72 -4.56 -12.58
N ILE A 154 -11.80 -4.12 -13.22
CA ILE A 154 -11.75 -3.10 -14.29
C ILE A 154 -11.12 -1.80 -13.76
N VAL A 155 -11.65 -1.27 -12.66
CA VAL A 155 -11.13 -0.05 -12.03
C VAL A 155 -9.68 -0.26 -11.59
N GLY A 156 -9.37 -1.42 -10.99
CA GLY A 156 -8.04 -1.79 -10.56
C GLY A 156 -7.02 -1.76 -11.69
N VAL A 157 -7.31 -2.40 -12.83
CA VAL A 157 -6.41 -2.44 -14.00
C VAL A 157 -6.19 -1.05 -14.59
N VAL A 158 -7.26 -0.25 -14.73
CA VAL A 158 -7.16 1.12 -15.26
C VAL A 158 -6.31 2.00 -14.33
N CYS A 159 -6.57 1.96 -13.03
CA CYS A 159 -5.78 2.71 -12.04
C CYS A 159 -4.31 2.25 -12.02
N TRP A 160 -4.06 0.94 -12.06
CA TRP A 160 -2.71 0.39 -12.10
C TRP A 160 -1.93 0.89 -13.32
N GLY A 161 -2.55 0.86 -14.52
CA GLY A 161 -1.95 1.39 -15.74
C GLY A 161 -1.63 2.88 -15.66
N ALA A 162 -2.55 3.68 -15.12
CA ALA A 162 -2.35 5.12 -14.94
C ALA A 162 -1.19 5.42 -13.96
N ILE A 163 -1.09 4.67 -12.87
CA ILE A 163 -0.04 4.85 -11.86
C ILE A 163 1.32 4.39 -12.40
N LEU A 164 1.36 3.28 -13.14
CA LEU A 164 2.57 2.83 -13.85
C LEU A 164 3.05 3.91 -14.80
N TRP A 165 2.17 4.40 -15.68
CA TRP A 165 2.49 5.47 -16.62
C TRP A 165 3.04 6.71 -15.91
N ALA A 166 2.36 7.21 -14.88
CA ALA A 166 2.79 8.37 -14.12
C ALA A 166 4.16 8.15 -13.45
N SER A 167 4.42 6.95 -12.94
CA SER A 167 5.68 6.58 -12.30
C SER A 167 6.85 6.58 -13.28
N LEU A 168 6.63 6.09 -14.51
CA LEU A 168 7.63 6.07 -15.58
C LEU A 168 7.90 7.47 -16.15
N VAL A 169 6.84 8.23 -16.46
CA VAL A 169 6.95 9.62 -16.97
C VAL A 169 7.71 10.50 -15.98
N MET A 170 7.47 10.34 -14.69
CA MET A 170 8.18 11.10 -13.64
C MET A 170 9.57 10.52 -13.29
N LYS A 171 10.01 9.44 -13.96
CA LYS A 171 11.31 8.77 -13.71
C LYS A 171 11.53 8.43 -12.23
N ARG A 172 10.48 8.03 -11.52
CA ARG A 172 10.53 7.71 -10.08
C ARG A 172 10.91 6.26 -9.82
N HIS A 173 10.48 5.38 -10.69
CA HIS A 173 10.77 3.95 -10.69
C HIS A 173 11.06 3.50 -12.11
N THR A 174 11.88 2.47 -12.23
CA THR A 174 12.01 1.72 -13.49
C THR A 174 10.81 0.79 -13.66
N PHE A 175 10.53 0.39 -14.88
CA PHE A 175 9.50 -0.60 -15.18
C PHE A 175 9.72 -1.89 -14.36
N ARG A 176 10.97 -2.37 -14.30
CA ARG A 176 11.32 -3.59 -13.53
C ARG A 176 11.02 -3.44 -12.03
N GLU A 177 11.42 -2.32 -11.41
CA GLU A 177 11.14 -2.07 -10.00
C GLU A 177 9.64 -2.03 -9.72
N PHE A 178 8.84 -1.47 -10.64
CA PHE A 178 7.39 -1.40 -10.53
C PHE A 178 6.76 -2.79 -10.63
N ILE A 179 7.15 -3.57 -11.64
CA ILE A 179 6.65 -4.95 -11.82
C ILE A 179 7.02 -5.83 -10.62
N PHE A 180 8.26 -5.76 -10.11
CA PHE A 180 8.64 -6.52 -8.92
C PHE A 180 7.79 -6.15 -7.70
N GLY A 181 7.45 -4.87 -7.53
CA GLY A 181 6.53 -4.43 -6.48
C GLY A 181 5.13 -5.03 -6.65
N THR A 182 4.59 -5.02 -7.87
CA THR A 182 3.29 -5.62 -8.17
C THR A 182 3.29 -7.14 -7.95
N LEU A 183 4.32 -7.85 -8.43
CA LEU A 183 4.46 -9.29 -8.21
C LEU A 183 4.59 -9.64 -6.73
N THR A 184 5.30 -8.83 -5.95
CA THR A 184 5.38 -8.99 -4.49
C THR A 184 3.99 -8.89 -3.86
N CYS A 185 3.18 -7.93 -4.29
CA CYS A 185 1.81 -7.81 -3.82
C CYS A 185 0.97 -9.03 -4.16
N LEU A 186 0.98 -9.47 -5.42
CA LEU A 186 0.23 -10.65 -5.87
C LEU A 186 0.66 -11.92 -5.13
N PHE A 187 1.94 -12.13 -4.94
CA PHE A 187 2.46 -13.25 -4.17
C PHE A 187 2.00 -13.20 -2.71
N SER A 188 2.10 -12.03 -2.06
CA SER A 188 1.65 -11.85 -0.67
C SER A 188 0.16 -12.06 -0.52
N PHE A 189 -0.64 -11.59 -1.48
CA PHE A 189 -2.08 -11.84 -1.57
C PHE A 189 -2.36 -13.34 -1.65
N THR A 190 -1.71 -14.06 -2.58
CA THR A 190 -1.93 -15.50 -2.78
C THR A 190 -1.54 -16.31 -1.55
N VAL A 191 -0.38 -16.01 -0.93
CA VAL A 191 0.05 -16.68 0.31
C VAL A 191 -0.94 -16.42 1.44
N GLY A 192 -1.38 -15.17 1.61
CA GLY A 192 -2.39 -14.82 2.61
C GLY A 192 -3.71 -15.55 2.38
N TRP A 193 -4.13 -15.68 1.13
CA TRP A 193 -5.34 -16.43 0.77
C TRP A 193 -5.21 -17.92 1.10
N LEU A 194 -4.10 -18.55 0.75
CA LEU A 194 -3.86 -19.98 1.04
C LEU A 194 -3.80 -20.32 2.53
N ILE A 195 -3.44 -19.37 3.38
CA ILE A 195 -3.33 -19.58 4.83
C ILE A 195 -4.65 -19.35 5.54
N PHE A 196 -5.46 -18.37 5.08
CA PHE A 196 -6.65 -17.91 5.81
C PHE A 196 -7.97 -18.20 5.10
N HIS A 197 -7.95 -18.93 3.99
CA HIS A 197 -9.13 -19.48 3.28
C HIS A 197 -9.04 -20.99 3.22
#